data_f81849107b4deb6b656ec4becb05fe0c
#
_entry.id   f81849107b4deb6b656ec4becb05fe0c
#
_cell.length_a   1.000
_cell.length_b   1.000
_cell.length_c   1.000
_cell.angle_alpha   90.00
_cell.angle_beta   90.00
_cell.angle_gamma   90.00
#
_symmetry.space_group_name_H-M   'P 1'
#
loop_
_entity.id
_entity.type
_entity.pdbx_description
1 polymer ?
#
loop_
_entity_poly.entity_id
_entity_poly.type
_entity_poly.pdbx_seq_one_letter_code
_entity_poly.pdbx_strand_id
1 'polypeptide(L)'
;MNLIAPTAAAWSNADGAPGVLVLHGFTGNPTAVRPLAERLAAAGHRVELPRLPGHGTTWRDLAGTRWDDWAGEADAAFDRLGARPRAIVGLSMGGTIGLHLAQQRPDDVAALVVINPSVTFRHPLRPALGLLKRVVPTFPGIGNDIARPDADEHPYPRVPLRAAASLFDAQDEVRGRLDRVTAPTLVLTSRTDHTVDPADSGIVLGGLTGAVTEQVWLERSFHVATLDHDADVIADRTIAWIAAAMDGTRAAGG
;
A
#
# COMPACT_ATOMS: atom_id res chain seq x y z
N MET A 1 -22.01 18.45 -4.94
CA MET A 1 -21.76 17.01 -4.82
C MET A 1 -20.53 16.73 -5.66
N ASN A 2 -19.36 16.48 -5.04
CA ASN A 2 -18.19 16.06 -5.80
C ASN A 2 -18.46 14.64 -6.28
N LEU A 3 -18.60 14.46 -7.58
CA LEU A 3 -18.72 13.13 -8.18
C LEU A 3 -17.37 12.44 -8.03
N ILE A 4 -17.37 11.29 -7.37
CA ILE A 4 -16.20 10.41 -7.31
C ILE A 4 -15.96 9.90 -8.72
N ALA A 5 -14.74 10.04 -9.23
CA ALA A 5 -14.39 9.45 -10.52
C ALA A 5 -14.63 7.92 -10.46
N PRO A 6 -15.15 7.29 -11.52
CA PRO A 6 -15.44 5.86 -11.51
C PRO A 6 -14.25 4.98 -11.10
N THR A 7 -13.04 5.36 -11.50
CA THR A 7 -11.78 4.67 -11.16
C THR A 7 -11.35 4.90 -9.71
N ALA A 8 -11.81 5.98 -9.05
CA ALA A 8 -11.54 6.28 -7.65
C ALA A 8 -12.54 5.60 -6.69
N ALA A 9 -13.57 4.93 -7.19
CA ALA A 9 -14.49 4.16 -6.37
C ALA A 9 -13.84 2.85 -5.91
N ALA A 10 -14.31 2.32 -4.76
CA ALA A 10 -13.98 0.96 -4.36
C ALA A 10 -14.38 -0.04 -5.47
N TRP A 11 -13.65 -1.13 -5.56
CA TRP A 11 -13.91 -2.15 -6.56
C TRP A 11 -13.64 -3.56 -6.02
N SER A 12 -14.43 -4.52 -6.44
CA SER A 12 -14.21 -5.93 -6.19
C SER A 12 -14.76 -6.76 -7.33
N ASN A 13 -14.25 -7.97 -7.48
CA ASN A 13 -14.90 -9.03 -8.26
C ASN A 13 -15.51 -10.09 -7.32
N ALA A 14 -16.53 -10.82 -7.81
CA ALA A 14 -17.27 -11.76 -6.96
C ALA A 14 -16.54 -13.10 -6.79
N ASP A 15 -15.73 -13.51 -7.78
CA ASP A 15 -15.23 -14.87 -7.92
C ASP A 15 -13.71 -14.91 -7.99
N GLY A 16 -13.14 -16.07 -7.63
CA GLY A 16 -11.72 -16.35 -7.72
C GLY A 16 -11.10 -16.81 -6.40
N ALA A 17 -9.91 -17.40 -6.52
CA ALA A 17 -9.07 -17.80 -5.38
C ALA A 17 -7.60 -17.81 -5.80
N PRO A 18 -6.65 -17.47 -4.90
CA PRO A 18 -6.88 -16.95 -3.55
C PRO A 18 -7.49 -15.55 -3.52
N GLY A 19 -7.94 -15.13 -2.34
CA GLY A 19 -8.39 -13.75 -2.11
C GLY A 19 -7.21 -12.79 -2.04
N VAL A 20 -7.32 -11.60 -2.66
CA VAL A 20 -6.27 -10.58 -2.67
C VAL A 20 -6.84 -9.23 -2.28
N LEU A 21 -6.34 -8.65 -1.19
CA LEU A 21 -6.61 -7.28 -0.80
C LEU A 21 -5.60 -6.35 -1.50
N VAL A 22 -6.08 -5.34 -2.22
CA VAL A 22 -5.23 -4.36 -2.90
C VAL A 22 -5.43 -2.98 -2.26
N LEU A 23 -4.34 -2.32 -1.85
CA LEU A 23 -4.37 -1.09 -1.06
C LEU A 23 -3.59 0.04 -1.75
N HIS A 24 -4.25 1.19 -1.89
CA HIS A 24 -3.66 2.41 -2.47
C HIS A 24 -2.89 3.25 -1.43
N GLY A 25 -2.14 4.26 -1.92
CA GLY A 25 -1.34 5.17 -1.11
C GLY A 25 -2.11 6.33 -0.47
N PHE A 26 -1.41 7.07 0.40
CA PHE A 26 -1.92 8.27 1.08
C PHE A 26 -2.13 9.41 0.07
N THR A 27 -3.20 10.17 0.22
CA THR A 27 -3.68 11.22 -0.69
C THR A 27 -4.09 10.76 -2.10
N GLY A 28 -3.70 9.55 -2.51
CA GLY A 28 -4.16 8.90 -3.72
C GLY A 28 -5.56 8.29 -3.55
N ASN A 29 -5.90 7.34 -4.38
CA ASN A 29 -7.20 6.66 -4.38
C ASN A 29 -7.08 5.34 -5.16
N PRO A 30 -8.15 4.52 -5.27
CA PRO A 30 -8.12 3.28 -6.04
C PRO A 30 -7.58 3.38 -7.46
N THR A 31 -7.67 4.53 -8.13
CA THR A 31 -7.12 4.71 -9.49
C THR A 31 -5.64 4.29 -9.58
N ALA A 32 -4.84 4.59 -8.56
CA ALA A 32 -3.42 4.29 -8.53
C ALA A 32 -3.10 2.78 -8.65
N VAL A 33 -3.99 1.91 -8.18
CA VAL A 33 -3.75 0.45 -8.14
C VAL A 33 -4.84 -0.35 -8.85
N ARG A 34 -5.82 0.32 -9.46
CA ARG A 34 -6.94 -0.31 -10.15
C ARG A 34 -6.48 -1.22 -11.30
N PRO A 35 -5.56 -0.82 -12.19
CA PRO A 35 -5.08 -1.69 -13.26
C PRO A 35 -4.43 -2.98 -12.72
N LEU A 36 -3.66 -2.89 -11.63
CA LEU A 36 -3.08 -4.06 -10.97
C LEU A 36 -4.17 -4.97 -10.41
N ALA A 37 -5.18 -4.42 -9.74
CA ALA A 37 -6.32 -5.18 -9.21
C ALA A 37 -7.08 -5.93 -10.31
N GLU A 38 -7.31 -5.29 -11.45
CA GLU A 38 -7.94 -5.90 -12.63
C GLU A 38 -7.09 -7.02 -13.25
N ARG A 39 -5.76 -6.85 -13.29
CA ARG A 39 -4.81 -7.90 -13.73
C ARG A 39 -4.86 -9.12 -12.81
N LEU A 40 -4.91 -8.91 -11.47
CA LEU A 40 -5.05 -9.99 -10.49
C LEU A 40 -6.39 -10.73 -10.67
N ALA A 41 -7.48 -10.02 -10.87
CA ALA A 41 -8.78 -10.63 -11.14
C ALA A 41 -8.78 -11.45 -12.45
N ALA A 42 -8.16 -10.91 -13.51
CA ALA A 42 -8.01 -11.62 -14.78
C ALA A 42 -7.13 -12.90 -14.66
N ALA A 43 -6.21 -12.92 -13.68
CA ALA A 43 -5.43 -14.11 -13.33
C ALA A 43 -6.20 -15.12 -12.44
N GLY A 44 -7.48 -14.88 -12.15
CA GLY A 44 -8.34 -15.80 -11.41
C GLY A 44 -8.45 -15.53 -9.91
N HIS A 45 -7.90 -14.44 -9.40
CA HIS A 45 -8.00 -14.07 -7.98
C HIS A 45 -9.34 -13.40 -7.66
N ARG A 46 -9.86 -13.63 -6.45
CA ARG A 46 -10.89 -12.77 -5.86
C ARG A 46 -10.20 -11.52 -5.30
N VAL A 47 -10.63 -10.34 -5.71
CA VAL A 47 -9.97 -9.07 -5.34
C VAL A 47 -10.92 -8.15 -4.60
N GLU A 48 -10.45 -7.59 -3.49
CA GLU A 48 -11.04 -6.45 -2.80
C GLU A 48 -10.09 -5.25 -2.92
N LEU A 49 -10.59 -4.16 -3.49
CA LEU A 49 -9.91 -2.87 -3.60
C LEU A 49 -10.77 -1.81 -2.91
N PRO A 50 -10.63 -1.62 -1.59
CA PRO A 50 -11.38 -0.61 -0.87
C PRO A 50 -10.92 0.80 -1.26
N ARG A 51 -11.83 1.75 -1.20
CA ARG A 51 -11.49 3.18 -1.13
C ARG A 51 -11.38 3.54 0.34
N LEU A 52 -10.17 3.78 0.79
CA LEU A 52 -9.91 4.12 2.19
C LEU A 52 -10.66 5.41 2.61
N PRO A 53 -11.17 5.50 3.84
CA PRO A 53 -11.91 6.66 4.32
C PRO A 53 -11.22 7.99 4.05
N GLY A 54 -11.96 8.97 3.54
CA GLY A 54 -11.44 10.29 3.20
C GLY A 54 -10.64 10.38 1.90
N HIS A 55 -10.36 9.26 1.22
CA HIS A 55 -9.64 9.24 -0.06
C HIS A 55 -10.59 9.22 -1.27
N GLY A 56 -10.14 9.72 -2.41
CA GLY A 56 -10.91 9.73 -3.66
C GLY A 56 -12.12 10.66 -3.64
N THR A 57 -12.19 11.62 -2.72
CA THR A 57 -13.25 12.63 -2.59
C THR A 57 -12.68 14.04 -2.50
N THR A 58 -12.44 14.55 -1.28
CA THR A 58 -11.78 15.84 -1.05
C THR A 58 -10.72 15.73 0.05
N TRP A 59 -9.68 16.58 -0.01
CA TRP A 59 -8.70 16.66 1.08
C TRP A 59 -9.35 17.06 2.42
N ARG A 60 -10.54 17.70 2.41
CA ARG A 60 -11.30 18.05 3.62
C ARG A 60 -11.90 16.82 4.29
N ASP A 61 -12.36 15.86 3.49
CA ASP A 61 -12.82 14.58 4.01
C ASP A 61 -11.65 13.80 4.63
N LEU A 62 -10.47 13.80 3.95
CA LEU A 62 -9.25 13.21 4.49
C LEU A 62 -8.81 13.87 5.81
N ALA A 63 -9.06 15.19 6.00
CA ALA A 63 -8.75 15.89 7.24
C ALA A 63 -9.53 15.34 8.45
N GLY A 64 -10.69 14.72 8.21
CA GLY A 64 -11.53 14.07 9.21
C GLY A 64 -11.10 12.66 9.59
N THR A 65 -10.20 12.03 8.84
CA THR A 65 -9.79 10.63 9.01
C THR A 65 -8.36 10.49 9.53
N ARG A 66 -8.04 9.32 10.07
CA ARG A 66 -6.76 8.97 10.69
C ARG A 66 -6.38 7.53 10.32
N TRP A 67 -5.21 7.13 10.77
CA TRP A 67 -4.68 5.79 10.58
C TRP A 67 -5.68 4.68 10.92
N ASP A 68 -6.32 4.76 12.09
CA ASP A 68 -7.24 3.73 12.55
C ASP A 68 -8.45 3.55 11.63
N ASP A 69 -8.93 4.65 11.01
CA ASP A 69 -10.02 4.59 10.03
C ASP A 69 -9.58 3.83 8.77
N TRP A 70 -8.34 4.05 8.31
CA TRP A 70 -7.81 3.40 7.10
C TRP A 70 -7.44 1.95 7.34
N ALA A 71 -6.78 1.66 8.46
CA ALA A 71 -6.44 0.30 8.85
C ALA A 71 -7.69 -0.53 9.13
N GLY A 72 -8.71 0.06 9.78
CA GLY A 72 -9.99 -0.60 10.03
C GLY A 72 -10.77 -0.93 8.76
N GLU A 73 -10.82 -0.01 7.77
CA GLU A 73 -11.43 -0.33 6.47
C GLU A 73 -10.66 -1.41 5.71
N ALA A 74 -9.34 -1.38 5.76
CA ALA A 74 -8.51 -2.41 5.13
C ALA A 74 -8.72 -3.78 5.79
N ASP A 75 -8.82 -3.85 7.10
CA ASP A 75 -9.12 -5.09 7.85
C ASP A 75 -10.51 -5.62 7.50
N ALA A 76 -11.52 -4.76 7.48
CA ALA A 76 -12.87 -5.12 7.04
C ALA A 76 -12.91 -5.62 5.59
N ALA A 77 -12.14 -4.99 4.68
CA ALA A 77 -12.01 -5.44 3.30
C ALA A 77 -11.31 -6.81 3.21
N PHE A 78 -10.30 -7.03 4.03
CA PHE A 78 -9.62 -8.33 4.13
C PHE A 78 -10.57 -9.42 4.58
N ASP A 79 -11.47 -9.14 5.52
CA ASP A 79 -12.50 -10.09 5.96
C ASP A 79 -13.54 -10.37 4.89
N ARG A 80 -13.90 -9.40 4.04
CA ARG A 80 -14.81 -9.60 2.90
C ARG A 80 -14.30 -10.61 1.87
N LEU A 81 -12.99 -10.85 1.81
CA LEU A 81 -12.41 -11.91 0.97
C LEU A 81 -12.84 -13.31 1.41
N GLY A 82 -13.28 -13.48 2.65
CA GLY A 82 -13.85 -14.75 3.15
C GLY A 82 -12.76 -15.80 3.43
N ALA A 83 -12.97 -17.01 2.86
CA ALA A 83 -12.12 -18.16 3.16
C ALA A 83 -10.64 -17.95 2.71
N ARG A 84 -9.73 -18.59 3.46
CA ARG A 84 -8.30 -18.65 3.14
C ARG A 84 -8.01 -19.58 1.94
N PRO A 85 -6.87 -19.41 1.24
CA PRO A 85 -5.77 -18.48 1.53
C PRO A 85 -6.03 -17.05 1.03
N ARG A 86 -5.38 -16.05 1.68
CA ARG A 86 -5.52 -14.63 1.34
C ARG A 86 -4.17 -13.93 1.25
N ALA A 87 -4.02 -13.04 0.27
CA ALA A 87 -2.83 -12.22 0.08
C ALA A 87 -3.14 -10.73 0.23
N ILE A 88 -2.11 -9.93 0.47
CA ILE A 88 -2.21 -8.46 0.53
C ILE A 88 -1.19 -7.87 -0.45
N VAL A 89 -1.63 -6.87 -1.21
CA VAL A 89 -0.79 -6.07 -2.11
C VAL A 89 -0.99 -4.60 -1.77
N GLY A 90 0.08 -3.87 -1.45
CA GLY A 90 -0.04 -2.47 -1.04
C GLY A 90 1.00 -1.56 -1.64
N LEU A 91 0.55 -0.38 -2.13
CA LEU A 91 1.40 0.70 -2.63
C LEU A 91 1.62 1.74 -1.52
N SER A 92 2.86 2.12 -1.22
CA SER A 92 3.19 3.23 -0.30
C SER A 92 2.56 3.02 1.10
N MET A 93 1.68 3.91 1.55
CA MET A 93 0.87 3.73 2.77
C MET A 93 0.07 2.41 2.72
N GLY A 94 -0.42 1.98 1.56
CA GLY A 94 -1.07 0.68 1.42
C GLY A 94 -0.14 -0.47 1.77
N GLY A 95 1.16 -0.35 1.47
CA GLY A 95 2.20 -1.27 1.93
C GLY A 95 2.38 -1.25 3.46
N THR A 96 2.35 -0.06 4.06
CA THR A 96 2.40 0.09 5.54
C THR A 96 1.19 -0.57 6.20
N ILE A 97 -0.02 -0.39 5.64
CA ILE A 97 -1.24 -1.06 6.13
C ILE A 97 -1.13 -2.58 5.94
N GLY A 98 -0.61 -3.03 4.79
CA GLY A 98 -0.40 -4.46 4.53
C GLY A 98 0.54 -5.10 5.54
N LEU A 99 1.67 -4.44 5.88
CA LEU A 99 2.59 -4.86 6.93
C LEU A 99 1.89 -4.90 8.30
N HIS A 100 1.11 -3.87 8.63
CA HIS A 100 0.32 -3.82 9.86
C HIS A 100 -0.65 -5.00 9.99
N LEU A 101 -1.43 -5.28 8.96
CA LEU A 101 -2.36 -6.42 8.96
C LEU A 101 -1.63 -7.75 9.09
N ALA A 102 -0.49 -7.93 8.39
CA ALA A 102 0.33 -9.14 8.52
C ALA A 102 0.90 -9.33 9.92
N GLN A 103 1.20 -8.23 10.65
CA GLN A 103 1.62 -8.27 12.06
C GLN A 103 0.50 -8.67 13.02
N GLN A 104 -0.72 -8.23 12.72
CA GLN A 104 -1.91 -8.50 13.56
C GLN A 104 -2.52 -9.87 13.27
N ARG A 105 -2.38 -10.38 12.06
CA ARG A 105 -3.03 -11.59 11.55
C ARG A 105 -2.03 -12.53 10.84
N PRO A 106 -0.96 -12.95 11.52
CA PRO A 106 0.14 -13.71 10.89
C PRO A 106 -0.33 -15.03 10.26
N ASP A 107 -1.34 -15.67 10.85
CA ASP A 107 -1.89 -16.95 10.35
C ASP A 107 -2.89 -16.76 9.19
N ASP A 108 -3.33 -15.54 8.91
CA ASP A 108 -4.36 -15.24 7.91
C ASP A 108 -3.77 -14.78 6.58
N VAL A 109 -2.57 -14.16 6.63
CA VAL A 109 -1.90 -13.61 5.47
C VAL A 109 -0.94 -14.65 4.91
N ALA A 110 -1.31 -15.23 3.75
CA ALA A 110 -0.52 -16.26 3.09
C ALA A 110 0.61 -15.69 2.21
N ALA A 111 0.45 -14.44 1.73
CA ALA A 111 1.49 -13.72 0.97
C ALA A 111 1.31 -12.21 1.14
N LEU A 112 2.43 -11.49 1.13
CA LEU A 112 2.45 -10.03 1.15
C LEU A 112 3.27 -9.51 -0.02
N VAL A 113 2.78 -8.46 -0.67
CA VAL A 113 3.51 -7.70 -1.69
C VAL A 113 3.46 -6.23 -1.33
N VAL A 114 4.59 -5.60 -1.16
CA VAL A 114 4.70 -4.17 -0.87
C VAL A 114 5.46 -3.46 -1.99
N ILE A 115 4.88 -2.38 -2.50
CA ILE A 115 5.40 -1.59 -3.62
C ILE A 115 5.75 -0.22 -3.07
N ASN A 116 7.02 0.16 -3.13
CA ASN A 116 7.52 1.43 -2.59
C ASN A 116 6.98 1.71 -1.17
N PRO A 117 7.15 0.78 -0.20
CA PRO A 117 6.51 0.88 1.12
C PRO A 117 7.04 2.10 1.88
N SER A 118 6.12 2.84 2.51
CA SER A 118 6.44 4.03 3.29
C SER A 118 6.46 3.69 4.79
N VAL A 119 7.63 3.43 5.37
CA VAL A 119 7.78 3.05 6.78
C VAL A 119 8.56 4.06 7.61
N THR A 120 9.03 5.14 6.98
CA THR A 120 9.67 6.27 7.68
C THR A 120 9.15 7.61 7.19
N PHE A 121 9.18 8.59 8.07
CA PHE A 121 9.04 9.99 7.70
C PHE A 121 10.27 10.76 8.22
N ARG A 122 11.23 11.02 7.33
CA ARG A 122 12.48 11.71 7.64
C ARG A 122 12.35 13.18 7.30
N HIS A 123 11.91 13.99 8.26
CA HIS A 123 11.83 15.43 8.07
C HIS A 123 12.31 16.16 9.32
N PRO A 124 13.10 17.25 9.20
CA PRO A 124 13.64 18.01 10.35
C PRO A 124 12.55 18.52 11.30
N LEU A 125 11.36 18.82 10.79
CA LEU A 125 10.22 19.29 11.59
C LEU A 125 9.43 18.19 12.27
N ARG A 126 9.82 16.90 12.14
CA ARG A 126 9.10 15.79 12.75
C ARG A 126 8.88 15.97 14.27
N PRO A 127 9.86 16.38 15.08
CA PRO A 127 9.66 16.60 16.52
C PRO A 127 8.64 17.71 16.82
N ALA A 128 8.47 18.67 15.92
CA ALA A 128 7.53 19.77 16.06
C ALA A 128 6.11 19.46 15.55
N LEU A 129 5.90 18.31 14.87
CA LEU A 129 4.61 17.97 14.27
C LEU A 129 3.47 17.93 15.29
N GLY A 130 3.74 17.49 16.53
CA GLY A 130 2.76 17.46 17.62
C GLY A 130 2.16 18.83 17.92
N LEU A 131 2.93 19.91 17.78
CA LEU A 131 2.49 21.28 17.94
C LEU A 131 1.97 21.87 16.62
N LEU A 132 2.72 21.68 15.52
CA LEU A 132 2.36 22.20 14.18
C LEU A 132 0.98 21.74 13.73
N LYS A 133 0.60 20.48 13.95
CA LYS A 133 -0.73 19.95 13.57
C LYS A 133 -1.91 20.64 14.25
N ARG A 134 -1.65 21.49 15.28
CA ARG A 134 -2.69 22.28 15.97
C ARG A 134 -2.94 23.62 15.29
N VAL A 135 -1.94 24.18 14.63
CA VAL A 135 -1.95 25.53 14.07
C VAL A 135 -1.85 25.56 12.54
N VAL A 136 -1.20 24.55 11.94
CA VAL A 136 -1.08 24.41 10.49
C VAL A 136 -2.01 23.29 10.02
N PRO A 137 -3.11 23.62 9.33
CA PRO A 137 -4.10 22.61 8.96
C PRO A 137 -3.65 21.71 7.81
N THR A 138 -2.92 22.26 6.83
CA THR A 138 -2.50 21.57 5.61
C THR A 138 -1.17 22.08 5.09
N PHE A 139 -0.49 21.27 4.29
CA PHE A 139 0.66 21.66 3.45
C PHE A 139 0.41 21.29 1.98
N PRO A 140 1.23 21.73 1.02
CA PRO A 140 1.10 21.36 -0.37
C PRO A 140 1.17 19.83 -0.54
N GLY A 141 0.33 19.29 -1.41
CA GLY A 141 0.32 17.86 -1.74
C GLY A 141 1.58 17.48 -2.50
N ILE A 142 2.06 16.27 -2.23
CA ILE A 142 3.04 15.56 -3.04
C ILE A 142 2.26 14.40 -3.65
N GLY A 143 2.24 14.31 -4.98
CA GLY A 143 1.53 13.25 -5.66
C GLY A 143 1.85 13.28 -7.14
N ASN A 144 1.37 12.29 -7.86
CA ASN A 144 1.60 12.13 -9.28
C ASN A 144 3.08 11.94 -9.63
N ASP A 145 3.84 11.31 -8.71
CA ASP A 145 5.22 10.93 -8.97
C ASP A 145 5.25 9.69 -9.89
N ILE A 146 5.06 9.96 -11.19
CA ILE A 146 4.93 9.00 -12.29
C ILE A 146 5.81 9.47 -13.43
N ALA A 147 6.65 8.59 -13.97
CA ALA A 147 7.53 8.93 -15.11
C ALA A 147 6.75 9.01 -16.44
N ARG A 148 5.69 8.24 -16.57
CA ARG A 148 4.82 8.26 -17.76
C ARG A 148 4.02 9.54 -17.83
N PRO A 149 4.10 10.30 -18.97
CA PRO A 149 3.44 11.61 -19.08
C PRO A 149 1.91 11.54 -19.24
N ASP A 150 1.37 10.37 -19.58
CA ASP A 150 -0.05 10.12 -19.86
C ASP A 150 -0.80 9.48 -18.69
N ALA A 151 -0.14 9.30 -17.53
CA ALA A 151 -0.72 8.70 -16.35
C ALA A 151 -0.96 9.75 -15.26
N ASP A 152 -2.07 9.61 -14.53
CA ASP A 152 -2.46 10.47 -13.42
C ASP A 152 -3.22 9.65 -12.36
N GLU A 153 -2.74 9.70 -11.12
CA GLU A 153 -3.42 9.07 -9.98
C GLU A 153 -4.49 9.96 -9.35
N HIS A 154 -4.61 11.22 -9.80
CA HIS A 154 -5.51 12.23 -9.26
C HIS A 154 -5.34 12.48 -7.76
N PRO A 155 -4.13 12.85 -7.29
CA PRO A 155 -3.85 13.06 -5.87
C PRO A 155 -4.47 14.35 -5.36
N TYR A 156 -4.60 14.48 -4.04
CA TYR A 156 -5.04 15.73 -3.47
C TYR A 156 -3.97 16.83 -3.56
N PRO A 157 -4.35 18.07 -3.91
CA PRO A 157 -3.41 19.20 -3.97
C PRO A 157 -2.95 19.68 -2.60
N ARG A 158 -3.58 19.20 -1.52
CA ARG A 158 -3.27 19.54 -0.13
C ARG A 158 -3.30 18.30 0.75
N VAL A 159 -2.34 18.24 1.68
CA VAL A 159 -2.22 17.18 2.67
C VAL A 159 -2.64 17.71 4.05
N PRO A 160 -3.68 17.15 4.69
CA PRO A 160 -4.05 17.51 6.05
C PRO A 160 -2.99 17.03 7.04
N LEU A 161 -2.41 17.97 7.81
CA LEU A 161 -1.28 17.66 8.68
C LEU A 161 -1.63 16.70 9.82
N ARG A 162 -2.86 16.73 10.33
CA ARG A 162 -3.31 15.79 11.37
C ARG A 162 -3.43 14.36 10.84
N ALA A 163 -3.91 14.19 9.61
CA ALA A 163 -3.99 12.89 8.96
C ALA A 163 -2.59 12.33 8.68
N ALA A 164 -1.71 13.16 8.09
CA ALA A 164 -0.32 12.79 7.85
C ALA A 164 0.43 12.42 9.15
N ALA A 165 0.23 13.19 10.24
CA ALA A 165 0.86 12.89 11.52
C ALA A 165 0.45 11.52 12.07
N SER A 166 -0.84 11.13 11.92
CA SER A 166 -1.29 9.80 12.36
C SER A 166 -0.66 8.67 11.54
N LEU A 167 -0.42 8.89 10.24
CA LEU A 167 0.34 7.95 9.41
C LEU A 167 1.79 7.81 9.90
N PHE A 168 2.45 8.94 10.18
CA PHE A 168 3.85 8.91 10.62
C PHE A 168 4.03 8.24 11.98
N ASP A 169 3.08 8.41 12.90
CA ASP A 169 3.07 7.72 14.18
C ASP A 169 2.90 6.19 13.95
N ALA A 170 1.99 5.79 13.05
CA ALA A 170 1.77 4.40 12.70
C ALA A 170 2.98 3.75 11.97
N GLN A 171 3.68 4.51 11.11
CA GLN A 171 4.92 4.02 10.48
C GLN A 171 5.96 3.60 11.51
N ASP A 172 6.12 4.37 12.60
CA ASP A 172 7.04 4.02 13.68
C ASP A 172 6.63 2.73 14.39
N GLU A 173 5.32 2.56 14.65
CA GLU A 173 4.80 1.35 15.27
C GLU A 173 4.96 0.12 14.38
N VAL A 174 4.61 0.22 13.12
CA VAL A 174 4.75 -0.86 12.13
C VAL A 174 6.21 -1.24 11.98
N ARG A 175 7.10 -0.26 11.81
CA ARG A 175 8.54 -0.50 11.71
C ARG A 175 9.11 -1.19 12.95
N GLY A 176 8.65 -0.82 14.13
CA GLY A 176 9.11 -1.43 15.39
C GLY A 176 8.66 -2.88 15.62
N ARG A 177 7.83 -3.45 14.73
CA ARG A 177 7.24 -4.79 14.88
C ARG A 177 7.35 -5.63 13.60
N LEU A 178 8.27 -5.30 12.68
CA LEU A 178 8.45 -6.01 11.40
C LEU A 178 8.80 -7.49 11.60
N ASP A 179 9.45 -7.83 12.69
CA ASP A 179 9.78 -9.19 13.10
C ASP A 179 8.55 -10.11 13.32
N ARG A 180 7.36 -9.53 13.49
CA ARG A 180 6.09 -10.27 13.64
C ARG A 180 5.48 -10.71 12.30
N VAL A 181 5.94 -10.20 11.19
CA VAL A 181 5.48 -10.61 9.86
C VAL A 181 6.14 -11.93 9.50
N THR A 182 5.34 -12.97 9.35
CA THR A 182 5.78 -14.33 8.97
C THR A 182 5.43 -14.67 7.52
N ALA A 183 4.53 -13.92 6.93
CA ALA A 183 4.09 -14.13 5.55
C ALA A 183 5.25 -13.92 4.55
N PRO A 184 5.43 -14.82 3.56
CA PRO A 184 6.34 -14.58 2.45
C PRO A 184 6.09 -13.21 1.83
N THR A 185 7.13 -12.38 1.74
CA THR A 185 6.99 -10.97 1.36
C THR A 185 7.84 -10.61 0.15
N LEU A 186 7.19 -10.09 -0.90
CA LEU A 186 7.84 -9.48 -2.07
C LEU A 186 7.89 -7.96 -1.86
N VAL A 187 9.08 -7.39 -2.00
CA VAL A 187 9.30 -5.94 -1.94
C VAL A 187 9.69 -5.43 -3.32
N LEU A 188 8.85 -4.60 -3.91
CA LEU A 188 9.07 -3.95 -5.19
C LEU A 188 9.50 -2.50 -4.95
N THR A 189 10.68 -2.12 -5.43
CA THR A 189 11.32 -0.84 -5.09
C THR A 189 11.74 -0.08 -6.32
N SER A 190 11.21 1.11 -6.53
CA SER A 190 11.67 2.03 -7.58
C SER A 190 13.07 2.56 -7.27
N ARG A 191 13.96 2.54 -8.28
CA ARG A 191 15.30 3.16 -8.16
C ARG A 191 15.21 4.66 -7.95
N THR A 192 14.27 5.27 -8.65
CA THR A 192 14.00 6.72 -8.59
C THR A 192 12.62 6.91 -7.99
N ASP A 193 12.57 7.29 -6.73
CA ASP A 193 11.34 7.60 -5.99
C ASP A 193 11.56 8.97 -5.31
N HIS A 194 10.73 9.96 -5.68
CA HIS A 194 10.84 11.33 -5.17
C HIS A 194 9.90 11.57 -3.97
N THR A 195 9.11 10.57 -3.59
CA THR A 195 8.12 10.63 -2.50
C THR A 195 8.56 9.87 -1.27
N VAL A 196 9.05 8.64 -1.46
CA VAL A 196 9.55 7.76 -0.39
C VAL A 196 10.98 7.37 -0.67
N ASP A 197 11.87 7.50 0.33
CA ASP A 197 13.26 7.07 0.19
C ASP A 197 13.30 5.55 -0.09
N PRO A 198 13.93 5.08 -1.20
CA PRO A 198 14.08 3.65 -1.47
C PRO A 198 14.74 2.85 -0.34
N ALA A 199 15.45 3.51 0.57
CA ALA A 199 15.99 2.90 1.80
C ALA A 199 14.90 2.35 2.74
N ASP A 200 13.65 2.81 2.64
CA ASP A 200 12.54 2.26 3.41
C ASP A 200 12.30 0.78 3.09
N SER A 201 12.46 0.39 1.83
CA SER A 201 12.43 -1.03 1.41
C SER A 201 13.53 -1.86 2.09
N GLY A 202 14.73 -1.29 2.24
CA GLY A 202 15.84 -1.92 2.98
C GLY A 202 15.52 -2.11 4.48
N ILE A 203 14.82 -1.14 5.09
CA ILE A 203 14.34 -1.24 6.47
C ILE A 203 13.31 -2.35 6.60
N VAL A 204 12.36 -2.44 5.67
CA VAL A 204 11.35 -3.51 5.65
C VAL A 204 12.05 -4.86 5.54
N LEU A 205 12.91 -5.07 4.55
CA LEU A 205 13.63 -6.33 4.34
C LEU A 205 14.47 -6.74 5.56
N GLY A 206 15.18 -5.79 6.15
CA GLY A 206 16.01 -6.05 7.35
C GLY A 206 15.21 -6.37 8.60
N GLY A 207 13.94 -5.93 8.66
CA GLY A 207 13.04 -6.18 9.79
C GLY A 207 12.24 -7.47 9.68
N LEU A 208 12.05 -8.02 8.48
CA LEU A 208 11.27 -9.24 8.21
C LEU A 208 12.07 -10.53 8.53
N THR A 209 12.53 -10.66 9.76
CA THR A 209 13.47 -11.73 10.16
C THR A 209 12.86 -13.13 10.18
N GLY A 210 11.52 -13.23 10.23
CA GLY A 210 10.78 -14.50 10.26
C GLY A 210 10.13 -14.89 8.94
N ALA A 211 10.30 -14.09 7.88
CA ALA A 211 9.63 -14.29 6.60
C ALA A 211 10.63 -14.59 5.46
N VAL A 212 10.21 -15.39 4.50
CA VAL A 212 10.90 -15.49 3.20
C VAL A 212 10.68 -14.19 2.45
N THR A 213 11.76 -13.54 2.01
CA THR A 213 11.69 -12.24 1.34
C THR A 213 12.38 -12.27 -0.02
N GLU A 214 11.87 -11.46 -0.93
CA GLU A 214 12.50 -11.18 -2.22
C GLU A 214 12.37 -9.70 -2.52
N GLN A 215 13.42 -9.09 -3.10
CA GLN A 215 13.38 -7.72 -3.59
C GLN A 215 13.50 -7.68 -5.12
N VAL A 216 12.67 -6.88 -5.75
CA VAL A 216 12.75 -6.54 -7.17
C VAL A 216 12.89 -5.05 -7.34
N TRP A 217 13.93 -4.62 -8.06
CA TRP A 217 14.12 -3.22 -8.41
C TRP A 217 13.33 -2.87 -9.67
N LEU A 218 12.63 -1.72 -9.61
CA LEU A 218 11.90 -1.13 -10.71
C LEU A 218 12.78 -0.02 -11.30
N GLU A 219 13.23 -0.23 -12.53
CA GLU A 219 14.31 0.59 -13.11
C GLU A 219 13.80 1.84 -13.83
N ARG A 220 12.51 1.89 -14.21
CA ARG A 220 11.95 2.93 -15.08
C ARG A 220 10.79 3.71 -14.47
N SER A 221 10.33 3.31 -13.30
CA SER A 221 9.17 3.88 -12.64
C SER A 221 9.56 4.74 -11.46
N PHE A 222 8.74 5.77 -11.18
CA PHE A 222 8.81 6.57 -9.97
C PHE A 222 7.93 5.98 -8.86
N HIS A 223 7.46 6.80 -7.91
CA HIS A 223 6.75 6.31 -6.73
C HIS A 223 5.49 5.52 -7.03
N VAL A 224 4.61 6.05 -7.91
CA VAL A 224 3.34 5.38 -8.28
C VAL A 224 3.57 4.38 -9.40
N ALA A 225 4.47 3.43 -9.15
CA ALA A 225 4.98 2.49 -10.14
C ALA A 225 3.89 1.60 -10.77
N THR A 226 2.75 1.44 -10.11
CA THR A 226 1.58 0.69 -10.60
C THR A 226 0.87 1.34 -11.80
N LEU A 227 1.10 2.62 -12.04
CA LEU A 227 0.62 3.34 -13.24
C LEU A 227 1.75 3.69 -14.21
N ASP A 228 2.98 3.27 -13.91
CA ASP A 228 4.17 3.70 -14.60
C ASP A 228 4.76 2.61 -15.50
N HIS A 229 5.96 2.81 -16.00
CA HIS A 229 6.63 1.97 -17.00
C HIS A 229 6.85 0.52 -16.57
N ASP A 230 6.97 0.23 -15.28
CA ASP A 230 7.18 -1.13 -14.75
C ASP A 230 5.86 -1.78 -14.26
N ALA A 231 4.69 -1.22 -14.58
CA ALA A 231 3.39 -1.74 -14.16
C ALA A 231 3.18 -3.22 -14.53
N ASP A 232 3.61 -3.63 -15.74
CA ASP A 232 3.53 -5.02 -16.17
C ASP A 232 4.45 -5.93 -15.35
N VAL A 233 5.68 -5.50 -15.08
CA VAL A 233 6.63 -6.23 -14.21
C VAL A 233 6.04 -6.41 -12.81
N ILE A 234 5.44 -5.36 -12.26
CA ILE A 234 4.77 -5.41 -10.95
C ILE A 234 3.66 -6.46 -10.96
N ALA A 235 2.79 -6.43 -11.96
CA ALA A 235 1.66 -7.36 -12.06
C ALA A 235 2.14 -8.81 -12.18
N ASP A 236 3.06 -9.08 -13.10
CA ASP A 236 3.58 -10.43 -13.36
C ASP A 236 4.31 -11.00 -12.14
N ARG A 237 5.16 -10.18 -11.48
CA ARG A 237 5.87 -10.58 -10.25
C ARG A 237 4.92 -10.82 -9.09
N THR A 238 3.89 -9.99 -8.93
CA THR A 238 2.86 -10.14 -7.90
C THR A 238 2.08 -11.44 -8.09
N ILE A 239 1.59 -11.73 -9.30
CA ILE A 239 0.86 -12.96 -9.62
C ILE A 239 1.72 -14.19 -9.34
N ALA A 240 2.96 -14.21 -9.84
CA ALA A 240 3.89 -15.32 -9.63
C ALA A 240 4.24 -15.53 -8.14
N TRP A 241 4.40 -14.44 -7.39
CA TRP A 241 4.67 -14.49 -5.95
C TRP A 241 3.53 -15.11 -5.17
N ILE A 242 2.30 -14.63 -5.42
CA ILE A 242 1.10 -15.16 -4.77
C ILE A 242 0.92 -16.65 -5.09
N ALA A 243 1.04 -17.05 -6.35
CA ALA A 243 0.94 -18.46 -6.76
C ALA A 243 1.96 -19.34 -6.02
N ALA A 244 3.24 -18.95 -6.02
CA ALA A 244 4.30 -19.72 -5.36
C ALA A 244 4.09 -19.82 -3.82
N ALA A 245 3.56 -18.78 -3.18
CA ALA A 245 3.23 -18.83 -1.75
C ALA A 245 2.06 -19.79 -1.46
N MET A 246 1.05 -19.85 -2.35
CA MET A 246 -0.09 -20.75 -2.21
C MET A 246 0.31 -22.23 -2.40
N ASP A 247 1.25 -22.50 -3.31
CA ASP A 247 1.76 -23.85 -3.56
C ASP A 247 2.72 -24.35 -2.48
N GLY A 248 3.01 -23.55 -1.45
CA GLY A 248 3.95 -23.91 -0.38
C GLY A 248 5.42 -23.95 -0.81
N THR A 249 5.75 -23.61 -2.06
CA THR A 249 7.11 -23.69 -2.59
C THR A 249 8.05 -22.62 -2.02
N ARG A 250 7.51 -21.56 -1.41
CA ARG A 250 8.28 -20.48 -0.75
C ARG A 250 8.36 -20.58 0.77
N ALA A 251 7.63 -21.49 1.39
CA ALA A 251 7.76 -21.77 2.84
C ALA A 251 8.94 -22.70 3.17
N ALA A 252 9.50 -23.38 2.19
CA ALA A 252 10.50 -24.47 2.36
C ALA A 252 11.94 -24.07 2.01
N GLY A 253 12.21 -22.83 1.67
CA GLY A 253 13.52 -22.33 1.25
C GLY A 253 14.21 -21.50 2.34
N GLY A 254 14.58 -22.13 3.44
CA GLY A 254 15.41 -21.56 4.50
C GLY A 254 16.71 -22.36 4.64
#